data_3833b563df8af5da030a7bbd58dd2463
#
_entry.id   3833b563df8af5da030a7bbd58dd2463
#
_cell.length_a   1.000
_cell.length_b   1.000
_cell.length_c   1.000
_cell.angle_alpha   90.00
_cell.angle_beta   90.00
_cell.angle_gamma   90.00
#
_symmetry.space_group_name_H-M   'P 1'
#
loop_
_entity.id
_entity.type
_entity.pdbx_description
1 polymer ?
#
loop_
_entity_poly.entity_id
_entity_poly.type
_entity_poly.pdbx_seq_one_letter_code
_entity_poly.pdbx_strand_id
1 'polypeptide(L)'
;MAVMNDNKIVVYQVLTRLFGNTNTTNKPWGTIEENGVGKFADFTTKALEELKALGVTHIWFTGVLHHALTTDYTAYGISNDFPAVVKGRAGSPYAIKDYYTVNPDLADDPTQRLEEWEALIARTHQCGLKVIMDIVPNHVARRYESIAKPEGTRGFGEDDDTTVQYAVNNNFYYNPNEAFQLPEGIYGEYHEFPAKWTGNGARASKPDRNDWYETVKLNYGVRPDGTKDFVELPASFENEDTEAHYHFWADKTVPDTWRKFKDIALYWLGKGVDGFRYDMAEMVPVEFWSYLNSAIKHQNPKAFLLAEVYNPNEYRPYLHLGKMDYLYDKVQLYDTLRNIVTHGHSTDAIAPIQHNLADIAHRMLHFLENHDEQRIASPEFAGYAEKAKPAMTVSTFISESPVMLYFGQEVGEKAAEVAGFGSPSRTSIFDYIGVPAHQRWVNNKRFDGGQLSETERSLRNFYQRLLNLKVNGAYIDLHQYNRQHTEYYNDRVYSFARGNEDEQWVIVSNFSEHDHFGFDLQLPDYLLGSWFLNDGTYTLTDALYNEKHTTLQIANGKGRLRVDIAPLESLIFKISKLVDS
;
A
#
# COMPACT_ATOMS: atom_id res chain seq x y z
N MET A 1 -23.34 15.35 -1.35
CA MET A 1 -22.24 16.04 -2.07
C MET A 1 -20.95 15.74 -1.32
N ALA A 2 -20.14 14.84 -1.85
CA ALA A 2 -18.82 14.59 -1.29
C ALA A 2 -17.97 15.84 -1.49
N VAL A 3 -17.43 16.38 -0.40
CA VAL A 3 -16.42 17.45 -0.46
C VAL A 3 -15.22 16.83 -1.16
N MET A 4 -15.00 17.16 -2.43
CA MET A 4 -13.80 16.77 -3.15
C MET A 4 -12.60 17.34 -2.41
N ASN A 5 -11.74 16.46 -1.94
CA ASN A 5 -10.51 16.85 -1.28
C ASN A 5 -9.56 17.32 -2.40
N ASP A 6 -9.28 18.61 -2.47
CA ASP A 6 -8.50 19.26 -3.54
C ASP A 6 -7.04 18.76 -3.68
N ASN A 7 -6.63 17.80 -2.87
CA ASN A 7 -5.27 17.28 -2.88
C ASN A 7 -5.26 15.79 -3.22
N LYS A 8 -4.50 15.44 -4.25
CA LYS A 8 -4.16 14.04 -4.56
C LYS A 8 -3.57 13.37 -3.33
N ILE A 9 -4.06 12.17 -3.02
CA ILE A 9 -3.53 11.36 -1.93
C ILE A 9 -2.28 10.63 -2.43
N VAL A 10 -1.17 10.85 -1.74
CA VAL A 10 0.09 10.16 -1.95
C VAL A 10 0.46 9.44 -0.65
N VAL A 11 0.45 8.13 -0.69
CA VAL A 11 0.82 7.28 0.44
C VAL A 11 2.30 6.92 0.32
N TYR A 12 3.07 7.12 1.38
CA TYR A 12 4.45 6.67 1.48
C TYR A 12 4.53 5.53 2.49
N GLN A 13 4.71 4.31 2.00
CA GLN A 13 4.89 3.15 2.85
C GLN A 13 6.32 3.08 3.36
N VAL A 14 6.49 3.01 4.67
CA VAL A 14 7.79 2.79 5.31
C VAL A 14 7.79 1.47 6.06
N LEU A 15 8.87 0.70 5.96
CA LEU A 15 9.13 -0.33 6.95
C LEU A 15 9.85 0.35 8.12
N THR A 16 9.13 0.57 9.20
CA THR A 16 9.50 1.50 10.28
C THR A 16 10.87 1.18 10.88
N ARG A 17 11.20 -0.11 11.09
CA ARG A 17 12.50 -0.51 11.63
C ARG A 17 13.69 -0.29 10.68
N LEU A 18 13.46 -0.09 9.39
CA LEU A 18 14.53 0.09 8.41
C LEU A 18 14.76 1.56 8.04
N PHE A 19 13.74 2.40 8.19
CA PHE A 19 13.75 3.78 7.70
C PHE A 19 14.93 4.62 8.25
N GLY A 20 15.14 4.61 9.55
CA GLY A 20 16.20 5.39 10.21
C GLY A 20 17.50 4.61 10.47
N ASN A 21 17.57 3.33 10.07
CA ASN A 21 18.76 2.51 10.31
C ASN A 21 19.93 2.97 9.45
N THR A 22 21.02 3.39 10.08
CA THR A 22 22.25 3.83 9.41
C THR A 22 23.37 2.79 9.45
N ASN A 23 23.14 1.65 10.09
CA ASN A 23 24.13 0.56 10.16
C ASN A 23 24.23 -0.14 8.79
N THR A 24 25.46 -0.37 8.31
CA THR A 24 25.76 -0.95 6.99
C THR A 24 26.39 -2.34 7.07
N THR A 25 26.40 -2.95 8.25
CA THR A 25 27.07 -4.25 8.47
C THR A 25 26.38 -5.37 7.67
N ASN A 26 25.06 -5.40 7.66
CA ASN A 26 24.25 -6.38 6.92
C ASN A 26 24.72 -7.83 7.05
N LYS A 27 25.06 -8.24 8.28
CA LYS A 27 25.47 -9.63 8.56
C LYS A 27 24.27 -10.55 8.33
N PRO A 28 24.40 -11.62 7.54
CA PRO A 28 23.34 -12.63 7.42
C PRO A 28 22.93 -13.18 8.80
N TRP A 29 21.64 -13.20 9.12
CA TRP A 29 21.13 -13.58 10.44
C TRP A 29 21.69 -12.75 11.62
N GLY A 30 22.09 -11.51 11.34
CA GLY A 30 22.65 -10.62 12.36
C GLY A 30 21.60 -10.23 13.40
N THR A 31 22.09 -10.02 14.62
CA THR A 31 21.26 -9.50 15.73
C THR A 31 20.99 -8.01 15.54
N ILE A 32 20.12 -7.46 16.39
CA ILE A 32 19.82 -6.02 16.42
C ILE A 32 21.09 -5.19 16.72
N GLU A 33 22.00 -5.70 17.57
CA GLU A 33 23.27 -5.04 17.90
C GLU A 33 24.26 -5.07 16.73
N GLU A 34 24.23 -6.14 15.93
CA GLU A 34 25.14 -6.28 14.77
C GLU A 34 24.70 -5.44 13.58
N ASN A 35 23.40 -5.44 13.26
CA ASN A 35 22.86 -4.84 12.04
C ASN A 35 22.11 -3.52 12.27
N GLY A 36 21.86 -3.17 13.53
CA GLY A 36 21.10 -1.96 13.87
C GLY A 36 19.61 -2.06 13.58
N VAL A 37 18.90 -1.04 14.01
CA VAL A 37 17.46 -0.86 13.80
C VAL A 37 17.11 0.62 13.79
N GLY A 38 16.14 1.03 12.97
CA GLY A 38 15.56 2.36 13.01
C GLY A 38 14.61 2.51 14.19
N LYS A 39 14.42 3.74 14.64
CA LYS A 39 13.63 4.13 15.81
C LYS A 39 12.51 5.10 15.43
N PHE A 40 11.49 5.20 16.28
CA PHE A 40 10.46 6.24 16.16
C PHE A 40 11.06 7.65 16.15
N ALA A 41 12.11 7.86 16.95
CA ALA A 41 12.82 9.13 17.02
C ALA A 41 13.57 9.50 15.73
N ASP A 42 13.86 8.55 14.85
CA ASP A 42 14.49 8.81 13.55
C ASP A 42 13.57 9.52 12.55
N PHE A 43 12.26 9.43 12.75
CA PHE A 43 11.30 10.25 12.01
C PHE A 43 11.27 11.67 12.58
N THR A 44 12.35 12.39 12.39
CA THR A 44 12.51 13.77 12.83
C THR A 44 11.59 14.71 12.04
N THR A 45 11.36 15.92 12.56
CA THR A 45 10.64 16.96 11.79
C THR A 45 11.27 17.17 10.42
N LYS A 46 12.61 17.19 10.32
CA LYS A 46 13.32 17.30 9.04
C LYS A 46 12.99 16.15 8.08
N ALA A 47 13.02 14.89 8.56
CA ALA A 47 12.67 13.74 7.74
C ALA A 47 11.23 13.83 7.22
N LEU A 48 10.28 14.19 8.08
CA LEU A 48 8.86 14.32 7.73
C LEU A 48 8.61 15.47 6.75
N GLU A 49 9.28 16.62 6.93
CA GLU A 49 9.21 17.74 6.01
C GLU A 49 9.77 17.40 4.63
N GLU A 50 10.85 16.61 4.55
CA GLU A 50 11.40 16.11 3.28
C GLU A 50 10.46 15.13 2.56
N LEU A 51 9.73 14.30 3.30
CA LEU A 51 8.67 13.47 2.72
C LEU A 51 7.50 14.31 2.22
N LYS A 52 7.10 15.33 2.98
CA LYS A 52 6.07 16.28 2.53
C LYS A 52 6.51 17.04 1.27
N ALA A 53 7.76 17.50 1.21
CA ALA A 53 8.33 18.16 0.03
C ALA A 53 8.38 17.23 -1.20
N LEU A 54 8.54 15.92 -1.00
CA LEU A 54 8.42 14.91 -2.05
C LEU A 54 7.00 14.84 -2.64
N GLY A 55 5.98 15.30 -1.92
CA GLY A 55 4.57 15.27 -2.32
C GLY A 55 3.70 14.32 -1.48
N VAL A 56 4.27 13.70 -0.45
CA VAL A 56 3.57 12.75 0.43
C VAL A 56 2.49 13.47 1.24
N THR A 57 1.35 12.81 1.40
CA THR A 57 0.23 13.27 2.23
C THR A 57 -0.05 12.34 3.41
N HIS A 58 0.19 11.04 3.23
CA HIS A 58 -0.07 10.00 4.22
C HIS A 58 1.18 9.11 4.34
N ILE A 59 1.56 8.75 5.57
CA ILE A 59 2.61 7.78 5.82
C ILE A 59 1.97 6.51 6.38
N TRP A 60 2.19 5.39 5.69
CA TRP A 60 1.84 4.08 6.21
C TRP A 60 3.07 3.49 6.90
N PHE A 61 3.00 3.46 8.22
CA PHE A 61 4.04 2.90 9.08
C PHE A 61 3.84 1.38 9.22
N THR A 62 4.54 0.60 8.40
CA THR A 62 4.50 -0.87 8.45
C THR A 62 5.35 -1.37 9.61
N GLY A 63 4.84 -2.36 10.36
CA GLY A 63 5.55 -3.06 11.43
C GLY A 63 5.59 -2.30 12.76
N VAL A 64 4.65 -1.40 12.99
CA VAL A 64 4.55 -0.64 14.24
C VAL A 64 3.99 -1.49 15.37
N LEU A 65 2.94 -2.29 15.13
CA LEU A 65 2.34 -3.14 16.17
C LEU A 65 3.34 -4.15 16.73
N HIS A 66 3.18 -4.49 18.00
CA HIS A 66 4.01 -5.50 18.65
C HIS A 66 3.76 -6.87 18.01
N HIS A 67 4.70 -7.35 17.24
CA HIS A 67 4.71 -8.66 16.60
C HIS A 67 5.72 -9.60 17.26
N ALA A 68 5.63 -10.89 16.98
CA ALA A 68 6.59 -11.87 17.47
C ALA A 68 8.00 -11.58 16.91
N LEU A 69 9.01 -11.63 17.78
CA LEU A 69 10.42 -11.34 17.46
C LEU A 69 11.35 -12.13 18.37
N THR A 70 12.65 -12.21 18.03
CA THR A 70 13.61 -13.02 18.77
C THR A 70 14.48 -12.24 19.76
N THR A 71 14.46 -10.92 19.71
CA THR A 71 15.22 -10.08 20.66
C THR A 71 14.63 -10.21 22.07
N ASP A 72 15.48 -10.32 23.08
CA ASP A 72 15.07 -10.49 24.47
C ASP A 72 14.70 -9.15 25.11
N TYR A 73 13.43 -9.02 25.51
CA TYR A 73 12.90 -7.87 26.25
C TYR A 73 12.34 -8.28 27.62
N THR A 74 12.75 -9.43 28.17
CA THR A 74 12.25 -9.91 29.48
C THR A 74 12.57 -8.94 30.62
N ALA A 75 13.68 -8.21 30.53
CA ALA A 75 14.04 -7.14 31.48
C ALA A 75 12.99 -6.01 31.53
N TYR A 76 12.15 -5.89 30.51
CA TYR A 76 11.07 -4.89 30.38
C TYR A 76 9.67 -5.49 30.59
N GLY A 77 9.60 -6.73 31.12
CA GLY A 77 8.34 -7.40 31.39
C GLY A 77 7.66 -7.98 30.14
N ILE A 78 8.36 -8.08 29.01
CA ILE A 78 7.87 -8.66 27.75
C ILE A 78 8.38 -10.10 27.65
N SER A 79 7.45 -11.06 27.47
CA SER A 79 7.82 -12.47 27.32
C SER A 79 8.56 -12.73 26.00
N ASN A 80 9.54 -13.62 26.01
CA ASN A 80 10.23 -14.06 24.80
C ASN A 80 9.29 -14.90 23.91
N ASP A 81 9.49 -14.77 22.60
CA ASP A 81 8.92 -15.67 21.62
C ASP A 81 9.86 -16.83 21.33
N PHE A 82 9.30 -17.93 20.82
CA PHE A 82 10.07 -19.12 20.48
C PHE A 82 10.61 -19.00 19.04
N PRO A 83 11.94 -18.98 18.85
CA PRO A 83 12.52 -18.79 17.50
C PRO A 83 12.01 -19.77 16.44
N ALA A 84 11.62 -20.99 16.84
CA ALA A 84 11.09 -22.00 15.94
C ALA A 84 9.76 -21.61 15.27
N VAL A 85 9.03 -20.63 15.83
CA VAL A 85 7.76 -20.09 15.31
C VAL A 85 7.83 -18.57 15.08
N VAL A 86 9.03 -18.04 14.85
CA VAL A 86 9.28 -16.64 14.48
C VAL A 86 10.02 -16.60 13.15
N LYS A 87 9.58 -15.78 12.21
CA LYS A 87 10.17 -15.67 10.90
C LYS A 87 11.31 -14.65 10.90
N GLY A 88 12.54 -15.09 10.53
CA GLY A 88 13.72 -14.24 10.59
C GLY A 88 14.15 -13.91 12.03
N ARG A 89 15.08 -12.96 12.18
CA ARG A 89 15.53 -12.45 13.48
C ARG A 89 14.59 -11.38 14.04
N ALA A 90 14.12 -10.50 13.18
CA ALA A 90 13.27 -9.38 13.56
C ALA A 90 11.78 -9.73 13.63
N GLY A 91 11.41 -10.92 13.18
CA GLY A 91 10.03 -11.38 13.12
C GLY A 91 9.24 -10.78 11.97
N SER A 92 8.09 -11.37 11.67
CA SER A 92 7.15 -10.86 10.68
C SER A 92 6.32 -9.72 11.25
N PRO A 93 6.25 -8.55 10.56
CA PRO A 93 5.32 -7.47 10.91
C PRO A 93 3.85 -7.91 10.95
N TYR A 94 3.54 -9.05 10.34
CA TYR A 94 2.20 -9.62 10.20
C TYR A 94 1.90 -10.76 11.18
N ALA A 95 2.82 -11.10 12.07
CA ALA A 95 2.61 -12.02 13.19
C ALA A 95 2.38 -11.23 14.48
N ILE A 96 1.23 -10.58 14.60
CA ILE A 96 0.92 -9.68 15.72
C ILE A 96 0.81 -10.48 17.02
N LYS A 97 1.56 -10.06 18.03
CA LYS A 97 1.57 -10.63 19.39
C LYS A 97 0.69 -9.86 20.36
N ASP A 98 0.64 -8.53 20.21
CA ASP A 98 -0.18 -7.65 21.06
C ASP A 98 -0.69 -6.46 20.24
N TYR A 99 -2.00 -6.35 20.09
CA TYR A 99 -2.64 -5.25 19.36
C TYR A 99 -2.73 -3.93 20.12
N TYR A 100 -2.45 -3.92 21.43
CA TYR A 100 -2.61 -2.72 22.26
C TYR A 100 -1.28 -2.00 22.56
N THR A 101 -0.19 -2.45 21.96
CA THR A 101 1.11 -1.80 22.08
C THR A 101 1.92 -1.92 20.79
N VAL A 102 3.09 -1.31 20.79
CA VAL A 102 3.96 -1.23 19.62
C VAL A 102 5.23 -2.05 19.80
N ASN A 103 5.92 -2.32 18.69
CA ASN A 103 7.15 -3.09 18.62
C ASN A 103 8.25 -2.44 19.49
N PRO A 104 8.78 -3.14 20.50
CA PRO A 104 9.81 -2.61 21.38
C PRO A 104 11.13 -2.28 20.67
N ASP A 105 11.44 -2.92 19.53
CA ASP A 105 12.62 -2.60 18.72
C ASP A 105 12.66 -1.14 18.27
N LEU A 106 11.49 -0.52 18.09
CA LEU A 106 11.35 0.81 17.51
C LEU A 106 11.51 1.95 18.52
N ALA A 107 11.48 1.65 19.82
CA ALA A 107 11.62 2.64 20.87
C ALA A 107 13.09 2.79 21.32
N ASP A 108 13.47 3.99 21.72
CA ASP A 108 14.73 4.21 22.43
C ASP A 108 14.66 3.62 23.84
N ASP A 109 13.51 3.77 24.51
CA ASP A 109 13.20 3.10 25.76
C ASP A 109 11.99 2.16 25.58
N PRO A 110 12.17 0.82 25.60
CA PRO A 110 11.09 -0.13 25.46
C PRO A 110 9.93 0.03 26.46
N THR A 111 10.17 0.64 27.64
CA THR A 111 9.13 0.93 28.63
C THR A 111 8.24 2.10 28.22
N GLN A 112 8.74 3.01 27.40
CA GLN A 112 8.07 4.21 26.89
C GLN A 112 7.65 4.08 25.43
N ARG A 113 7.65 2.86 24.87
CA ARG A 113 7.44 2.63 23.43
C ARG A 113 6.12 3.18 22.91
N LEU A 114 5.06 3.12 23.69
CA LEU A 114 3.75 3.65 23.30
C LEU A 114 3.76 5.17 23.26
N GLU A 115 4.34 5.81 24.26
CA GLU A 115 4.51 7.26 24.35
C GLU A 115 5.40 7.80 23.22
N GLU A 116 6.46 7.07 22.87
CA GLU A 116 7.32 7.43 21.72
C GLU A 116 6.56 7.32 20.38
N TRP A 117 5.70 6.32 20.24
CA TRP A 117 4.82 6.21 19.07
C TRP A 117 3.79 7.36 19.02
N GLU A 118 3.13 7.66 20.13
CA GLU A 118 2.18 8.78 20.21
C GLU A 118 2.89 10.13 19.90
N ALA A 119 4.12 10.30 20.37
CA ALA A 119 4.93 11.47 20.03
C ALA A 119 5.24 11.56 18.53
N LEU A 120 5.49 10.40 17.86
CA LEU A 120 5.66 10.36 16.42
C LEU A 120 4.36 10.71 15.66
N ILE A 121 3.21 10.20 16.11
CA ILE A 121 1.91 10.58 15.54
C ILE A 121 1.74 12.11 15.60
N ALA A 122 1.95 12.70 16.77
CA ALA A 122 1.83 14.15 16.97
C ALA A 122 2.79 14.93 16.06
N ARG A 123 4.05 14.51 15.96
CA ARG A 123 5.06 15.13 15.10
C ARG A 123 4.71 15.03 13.62
N THR A 124 4.15 13.88 13.19
CA THR A 124 3.68 13.66 11.83
C THR A 124 2.53 14.63 11.50
N HIS A 125 1.57 14.79 12.41
CA HIS A 125 0.48 15.75 12.27
C HIS A 125 0.96 17.21 12.23
N GLN A 126 1.94 17.57 13.06
CA GLN A 126 2.54 18.92 13.05
C GLN A 126 3.16 19.27 11.69
N CYS A 127 3.70 18.29 10.99
CA CYS A 127 4.17 18.46 9.61
C CYS A 127 3.03 18.46 8.56
N GLY A 128 1.78 18.29 8.98
CA GLY A 128 0.61 18.26 8.09
C GLY A 128 0.47 16.94 7.30
N LEU A 129 1.03 15.85 7.81
CA LEU A 129 0.93 14.51 7.26
C LEU A 129 -0.05 13.65 8.08
N LYS A 130 -0.58 12.60 7.47
CA LYS A 130 -1.50 11.64 8.09
C LYS A 130 -0.79 10.33 8.40
N VAL A 131 -1.28 9.61 9.41
CA VAL A 131 -0.72 8.36 9.91
C VAL A 131 -1.65 7.21 9.58
N ILE A 132 -1.12 6.20 8.87
CA ILE A 132 -1.80 4.93 8.60
C ILE A 132 -1.00 3.81 9.26
N MET A 133 -1.69 2.85 9.86
CA MET A 133 -1.08 1.63 10.37
C MET A 133 -1.82 0.39 9.89
N ASP A 134 -1.15 -0.78 9.95
CA ASP A 134 -1.76 -2.05 9.58
C ASP A 134 -2.75 -2.55 10.65
N ILE A 135 -3.82 -3.21 10.18
CA ILE A 135 -4.55 -4.22 10.93
C ILE A 135 -4.42 -5.52 10.14
N VAL A 136 -4.07 -6.61 10.82
CA VAL A 136 -3.89 -7.96 10.25
C VAL A 136 -5.05 -8.85 10.71
N PRO A 137 -6.19 -8.86 10.00
CA PRO A 137 -7.41 -9.48 10.52
C PRO A 137 -7.43 -10.99 10.38
N ASN A 138 -6.72 -11.54 9.39
CA ASN A 138 -6.82 -12.96 9.06
C ASN A 138 -6.16 -13.88 10.11
N HIS A 139 -5.08 -13.42 10.76
CA HIS A 139 -4.26 -14.22 11.66
C HIS A 139 -3.53 -13.35 12.70
N VAL A 140 -2.99 -13.99 13.72
CA VAL A 140 -2.09 -13.40 14.71
C VAL A 140 -0.88 -14.31 14.94
N ALA A 141 0.11 -13.87 15.69
CA ALA A 141 1.24 -14.71 16.10
C ALA A 141 0.74 -15.98 16.79
N ARG A 142 1.44 -17.09 16.60
CA ARG A 142 1.07 -18.36 17.21
C ARG A 142 0.97 -18.26 18.73
N ARG A 143 1.86 -17.50 19.36
CA ARG A 143 1.75 -17.11 20.76
C ARG A 143 1.25 -15.65 20.86
N TYR A 144 -0.06 -15.46 20.69
CA TYR A 144 -0.69 -14.18 20.96
C TYR A 144 -0.77 -13.94 22.47
N GLU A 145 -0.28 -12.81 22.94
CA GLU A 145 -0.29 -12.44 24.36
C GLU A 145 -0.34 -10.91 24.50
N SER A 146 -1.49 -10.40 24.90
CA SER A 146 -1.66 -8.95 25.08
C SER A 146 -1.41 -8.55 26.54
N ILE A 147 -0.26 -7.92 26.78
CA ILE A 147 0.14 -7.42 28.11
C ILE A 147 -0.26 -5.95 28.33
N ALA A 148 -0.53 -5.22 27.24
CA ALA A 148 -0.82 -3.78 27.28
C ALA A 148 -2.30 -3.46 27.07
N LYS A 149 -3.17 -4.46 27.01
CA LYS A 149 -4.61 -4.25 26.83
C LYS A 149 -5.21 -3.43 27.98
N PRO A 150 -6.19 -2.54 27.70
CA PRO A 150 -6.90 -1.80 28.74
C PRO A 150 -7.51 -2.70 29.79
N GLU A 151 -7.66 -2.19 31.01
CA GLU A 151 -8.30 -2.91 32.11
C GLU A 151 -9.73 -3.36 31.71
N GLY A 152 -10.07 -4.60 32.04
CA GLY A 152 -11.35 -5.20 31.66
C GLY A 152 -11.44 -5.75 30.23
N THR A 153 -10.41 -5.52 29.39
CA THR A 153 -10.35 -6.05 28.03
C THR A 153 -9.84 -7.50 28.03
N ARG A 154 -10.45 -8.35 27.21
CA ARG A 154 -10.02 -9.74 26.98
C ARG A 154 -9.23 -9.84 25.67
N GLY A 155 -8.07 -10.51 25.72
CA GLY A 155 -7.26 -10.79 24.53
C GLY A 155 -7.84 -11.91 23.67
N PHE A 156 -7.33 -12.08 22.45
CA PHE A 156 -7.72 -13.21 21.61
C PHE A 156 -7.36 -14.53 22.27
N GLY A 157 -8.31 -15.47 22.28
CA GLY A 157 -8.16 -16.82 22.82
C GLY A 157 -8.29 -16.97 24.33
N GLU A 158 -8.36 -15.87 25.09
CA GLU A 158 -8.42 -15.96 26.58
C GLU A 158 -9.69 -16.61 27.11
N ASP A 159 -10.80 -16.53 26.36
CA ASP A 159 -12.10 -17.09 26.75
C ASP A 159 -12.54 -18.26 25.86
N ASP A 160 -11.64 -18.77 25.01
CA ASP A 160 -11.96 -19.82 24.05
C ASP A 160 -12.23 -21.17 24.74
N ASP A 161 -13.27 -21.86 24.27
CA ASP A 161 -13.47 -23.27 24.58
C ASP A 161 -12.55 -24.14 23.73
N THR A 162 -11.44 -24.56 24.31
CA THR A 162 -10.41 -25.36 23.61
C THR A 162 -10.77 -26.84 23.49
N THR A 163 -11.91 -27.27 24.03
CA THR A 163 -12.39 -28.65 23.96
C THR A 163 -13.14 -28.96 22.68
N VAL A 164 -13.47 -27.93 21.89
CA VAL A 164 -14.18 -28.03 20.61
C VAL A 164 -13.35 -27.45 19.47
N GLN A 165 -13.55 -27.95 18.25
CA GLN A 165 -12.87 -27.44 17.08
C GLN A 165 -13.30 -26.01 16.73
N TYR A 166 -14.57 -25.70 16.96
CA TYR A 166 -15.20 -24.44 16.64
C TYR A 166 -16.29 -24.08 17.66
N ALA A 167 -16.32 -22.82 18.02
CA ALA A 167 -17.47 -22.17 18.65
C ALA A 167 -17.57 -20.75 18.10
N VAL A 168 -18.77 -20.19 17.95
CA VAL A 168 -18.98 -18.87 17.32
C VAL A 168 -18.20 -17.74 18.00
N ASN A 169 -18.01 -17.83 19.32
CA ASN A 169 -17.28 -16.84 20.11
C ASN A 169 -15.83 -17.25 20.44
N ASN A 170 -15.35 -18.41 19.97
CA ASN A 170 -13.92 -18.70 19.98
C ASN A 170 -13.19 -17.79 18.98
N ASN A 171 -12.04 -17.28 19.38
CA ASN A 171 -11.21 -16.48 18.49
C ASN A 171 -10.35 -17.34 17.55
N PHE A 172 -10.11 -18.60 17.92
CA PHE A 172 -9.31 -19.54 17.14
C PHE A 172 -10.09 -20.82 16.83
N TYR A 173 -9.57 -21.58 15.83
CA TYR A 173 -9.98 -22.96 15.57
C TYR A 173 -8.96 -23.90 16.21
N TYR A 174 -9.42 -24.98 16.81
CA TYR A 174 -8.59 -25.94 17.55
C TYR A 174 -8.65 -27.34 16.95
N ASN A 175 -7.61 -28.13 17.21
CA ASN A 175 -7.62 -29.58 17.06
C ASN A 175 -7.68 -30.20 18.47
N PRO A 176 -8.87 -30.44 19.03
CA PRO A 176 -9.00 -30.95 20.39
C PRO A 176 -8.22 -32.25 20.60
N ASN A 177 -7.53 -32.37 21.72
CA ASN A 177 -6.72 -33.53 22.13
C ASN A 177 -5.45 -33.79 21.29
N GLU A 178 -5.05 -32.86 20.41
CA GLU A 178 -3.81 -32.93 19.63
C GLU A 178 -2.86 -31.79 20.01
N ALA A 179 -1.57 -32.11 20.22
CA ALA A 179 -0.54 -31.11 20.42
C ALA A 179 0.01 -30.63 19.07
N PHE A 180 0.32 -29.35 18.99
CA PHE A 180 1.02 -28.81 17.84
C PHE A 180 2.41 -29.42 17.71
N GLN A 181 2.81 -29.75 16.48
CA GLN A 181 4.12 -30.23 16.12
C GLN A 181 4.74 -29.31 15.06
N LEU A 182 6.02 -28.97 15.25
CA LEU A 182 6.75 -28.19 14.25
C LEU A 182 6.78 -28.94 12.89
N PRO A 183 6.72 -28.21 11.77
CA PRO A 183 6.89 -28.80 10.44
C PRO A 183 8.20 -29.57 10.31
N GLU A 184 8.22 -30.53 9.40
CA GLU A 184 9.44 -31.29 9.10
C GLU A 184 10.60 -30.36 8.71
N GLY A 185 11.78 -30.58 9.32
CA GLY A 185 12.99 -29.78 9.08
C GLY A 185 13.01 -28.42 9.79
N ILE A 186 12.01 -28.11 10.62
CA ILE A 186 12.04 -27.01 11.57
C ILE A 186 12.38 -27.56 12.93
N TYR A 187 13.40 -26.97 13.57
CA TYR A 187 13.92 -27.44 14.86
C TYR A 187 13.85 -26.33 15.89
N GLY A 188 13.59 -26.73 17.14
CA GLY A 188 13.54 -25.81 18.27
C GLY A 188 12.49 -26.24 19.28
N GLU A 189 12.30 -25.42 20.29
CA GLU A 189 11.32 -25.61 21.33
C GLU A 189 10.07 -24.78 21.06
N TYR A 190 8.92 -25.42 21.08
CA TYR A 190 7.61 -24.76 21.13
C TYR A 190 6.54 -25.74 21.60
N HIS A 191 5.70 -25.30 22.54
CA HIS A 191 4.64 -26.13 23.10
C HIS A 191 3.29 -25.43 22.96
N GLU A 192 2.34 -26.10 22.33
CA GLU A 192 0.96 -25.65 22.19
C GLU A 192 0.00 -26.85 22.29
N PHE A 193 -0.95 -26.76 23.20
CA PHE A 193 -2.01 -27.78 23.35
C PHE A 193 -3.32 -27.11 23.77
N PRO A 194 -4.44 -27.41 23.09
CA PRO A 194 -4.50 -28.10 21.82
C PRO A 194 -3.92 -27.26 20.67
N ALA A 195 -3.55 -27.90 19.58
CA ALA A 195 -3.04 -27.22 18.40
C ALA A 195 -4.10 -26.32 17.78
N LYS A 196 -3.70 -25.12 17.34
CA LYS A 196 -4.53 -24.18 16.58
C LYS A 196 -4.26 -24.30 15.08
N TRP A 197 -5.28 -24.01 14.26
CA TRP A 197 -5.09 -23.95 12.81
C TRP A 197 -4.10 -22.85 12.44
N THR A 198 -3.31 -23.08 11.40
CA THR A 198 -2.32 -22.12 10.93
C THR A 198 -2.97 -20.91 10.25
N GLY A 199 -2.21 -19.83 10.10
CA GLY A 199 -2.71 -18.57 9.54
C GLY A 199 -3.31 -18.67 8.14
N ASN A 200 -2.85 -19.59 7.31
CA ASN A 200 -3.45 -19.88 5.99
C ASN A 200 -4.67 -20.83 6.05
N GLY A 201 -5.08 -21.26 7.26
CA GLY A 201 -6.22 -22.15 7.47
C GLY A 201 -5.88 -23.64 7.38
N ALA A 202 -4.61 -24.03 7.34
CA ALA A 202 -4.22 -25.44 7.43
C ALA A 202 -4.63 -26.03 8.79
N ARG A 203 -5.25 -27.22 8.73
CA ARG A 203 -5.92 -27.85 9.88
C ARG A 203 -5.07 -28.89 10.60
N ALA A 204 -3.94 -29.30 10.00
CA ALA A 204 -3.07 -30.34 10.56
C ALA A 204 -2.36 -29.84 11.81
N SER A 205 -2.32 -30.66 12.87
CA SER A 205 -1.52 -30.39 14.08
C SER A 205 -0.02 -30.39 13.80
N LYS A 206 0.42 -31.05 12.72
CA LYS A 206 1.75 -30.96 12.12
C LYS A 206 1.60 -30.37 10.72
N PRO A 207 1.64 -29.03 10.56
CA PRO A 207 1.50 -28.39 9.25
C PRO A 207 2.73 -28.62 8.35
N ASP A 208 2.58 -28.31 7.06
CA ASP A 208 3.70 -28.23 6.11
C ASP A 208 4.55 -26.97 6.36
N ARG A 209 5.79 -26.97 5.90
CA ARG A 209 6.68 -25.79 6.00
C ARG A 209 6.17 -24.57 5.24
N ASN A 210 5.36 -24.78 4.20
CA ASN A 210 4.76 -23.71 3.39
C ASN A 210 3.44 -23.21 3.98
N ASP A 211 2.88 -23.91 4.96
CA ASP A 211 1.80 -23.36 5.76
C ASP A 211 2.33 -22.21 6.63
N TRP A 212 1.51 -21.23 6.92
CA TRP A 212 1.92 -20.11 7.77
C TRP A 212 1.93 -20.53 9.23
N TYR A 213 2.82 -21.49 9.55
CA TYR A 213 2.83 -22.17 10.85
C TYR A 213 3.28 -21.25 11.99
N GLU A 214 3.92 -20.11 11.70
CA GLU A 214 4.27 -19.08 12.68
C GLU A 214 3.06 -18.25 13.14
N THR A 215 1.92 -18.41 12.49
CA THR A 215 0.68 -17.70 12.77
C THR A 215 -0.49 -18.65 12.98
N VAL A 216 -1.56 -18.14 13.58
CA VAL A 216 -2.81 -18.86 13.81
C VAL A 216 -3.99 -18.12 13.19
N LYS A 217 -4.90 -18.88 12.58
CA LYS A 217 -6.10 -18.37 11.93
C LYS A 217 -7.09 -17.82 12.96
N LEU A 218 -7.62 -16.62 12.70
CA LEU A 218 -8.71 -16.05 13.48
C LEU A 218 -10.08 -16.54 12.99
N ASN A 219 -10.99 -16.76 13.93
CA ASN A 219 -12.34 -17.22 13.68
C ASN A 219 -13.32 -16.04 13.64
N TYR A 220 -13.97 -15.86 12.53
CA TYR A 220 -14.97 -14.81 12.27
C TYR A 220 -16.41 -15.32 12.34
N GLY A 221 -16.66 -16.47 12.95
CA GLY A 221 -17.98 -17.09 12.96
C GLY A 221 -18.26 -17.88 11.67
N VAL A 222 -17.21 -18.33 10.98
CA VAL A 222 -17.30 -19.24 9.83
C VAL A 222 -16.95 -20.64 10.29
N ARG A 223 -17.90 -21.57 10.16
CA ARG A 223 -17.72 -22.97 10.56
C ARG A 223 -16.70 -23.68 9.67
N PRO A 224 -16.13 -24.81 10.09
CA PRO A 224 -15.23 -25.60 9.27
C PRO A 224 -15.82 -26.10 7.94
N ASP A 225 -17.13 -26.18 7.83
CA ASP A 225 -17.86 -26.53 6.60
C ASP A 225 -18.16 -25.33 5.69
N GLY A 226 -17.77 -24.10 6.11
CA GLY A 226 -17.98 -22.85 5.39
C GLY A 226 -19.30 -22.14 5.70
N THR A 227 -20.18 -22.73 6.52
CA THR A 227 -21.42 -22.05 6.94
C THR A 227 -21.12 -20.93 7.93
N LYS A 228 -21.97 -19.91 7.96
CA LYS A 228 -21.79 -18.69 8.76
C LYS A 228 -22.71 -18.64 9.96
N ASP A 229 -22.22 -18.23 11.12
CA ASP A 229 -22.97 -18.04 12.37
C ASP A 229 -23.18 -16.55 12.67
N PHE A 230 -23.41 -15.75 11.67
CA PHE A 230 -23.77 -14.34 11.79
C PHE A 230 -24.79 -13.95 10.72
N VAL A 231 -25.45 -12.81 10.91
CA VAL A 231 -26.46 -12.31 9.98
C VAL A 231 -25.78 -11.85 8.69
N GLU A 232 -26.31 -12.28 7.55
CA GLU A 232 -25.84 -11.78 6.25
C GLU A 232 -26.29 -10.33 6.04
N LEU A 233 -25.41 -9.52 5.47
CA LEU A 233 -25.74 -8.16 5.06
C LEU A 233 -26.57 -8.20 3.78
N PRO A 234 -27.77 -7.59 3.74
CA PRO A 234 -28.58 -7.55 2.50
C PRO A 234 -27.81 -6.85 1.37
N ALA A 235 -27.91 -7.41 0.16
CA ALA A 235 -27.25 -6.84 -1.03
C ALA A 235 -27.64 -5.37 -1.32
N SER A 236 -28.86 -4.96 -0.93
CA SER A 236 -29.30 -3.57 -1.07
C SER A 236 -28.43 -2.56 -0.32
N PHE A 237 -27.68 -3.00 0.69
CA PHE A 237 -26.77 -2.15 1.46
C PHE A 237 -25.55 -1.68 0.66
N GLU A 238 -25.31 -2.21 -0.53
CA GLU A 238 -24.25 -1.70 -1.43
C GLU A 238 -24.41 -0.20 -1.72
N ASN A 239 -25.66 0.31 -1.78
CA ASN A 239 -25.99 1.69 -2.07
C ASN A 239 -26.25 2.54 -0.81
N GLU A 240 -26.23 1.94 0.38
CA GLU A 240 -26.41 2.65 1.63
C GLU A 240 -25.09 3.29 2.10
N ASP A 241 -25.19 4.35 2.89
CA ASP A 241 -24.03 5.01 3.48
C ASP A 241 -23.49 4.25 4.71
N THR A 242 -22.37 4.71 5.23
CA THR A 242 -21.72 4.07 6.39
C THR A 242 -22.55 4.19 7.66
N GLU A 243 -23.38 5.22 7.81
CA GLU A 243 -24.26 5.41 8.97
C GLU A 243 -25.39 4.38 8.97
N ALA A 244 -25.98 4.09 7.80
CA ALA A 244 -26.99 3.02 7.65
C ALA A 244 -26.41 1.65 8.02
N HIS A 245 -25.16 1.35 7.58
CA HIS A 245 -24.45 0.13 7.97
C HIS A 245 -24.21 0.07 9.47
N TYR A 246 -23.78 1.18 10.10
CA TYR A 246 -23.57 1.25 11.55
C TYR A 246 -24.86 0.94 12.33
N HIS A 247 -25.99 1.53 11.92
CA HIS A 247 -27.30 1.27 12.53
C HIS A 247 -27.79 -0.16 12.29
N PHE A 248 -27.52 -0.74 11.11
CA PHE A 248 -27.86 -2.15 10.85
C PHE A 248 -27.21 -3.10 11.86
N TRP A 249 -25.93 -2.87 12.17
CA TRP A 249 -25.19 -3.73 13.10
C TRP A 249 -25.46 -3.46 14.59
N ALA A 250 -26.08 -2.33 14.93
CA ALA A 250 -26.23 -1.89 16.32
C ALA A 250 -27.02 -2.87 17.19
N ASP A 251 -27.98 -3.60 16.64
CA ASP A 251 -28.85 -4.57 17.33
C ASP A 251 -28.51 -6.04 16.99
N LYS A 252 -27.47 -6.29 16.20
CA LYS A 252 -27.09 -7.64 15.78
C LYS A 252 -26.07 -8.26 16.73
N THR A 253 -26.25 -9.56 17.02
CA THR A 253 -25.22 -10.35 17.69
C THR A 253 -24.14 -10.71 16.66
N VAL A 254 -22.91 -10.36 16.99
CA VAL A 254 -21.74 -10.64 16.14
C VAL A 254 -20.74 -11.52 16.90
N PRO A 255 -19.89 -12.30 16.20
CA PRO A 255 -18.83 -13.08 16.80
C PRO A 255 -17.88 -12.24 17.67
N ASP A 256 -17.30 -12.84 18.69
CA ASP A 256 -16.42 -12.14 19.63
C ASP A 256 -15.20 -11.49 18.96
N THR A 257 -14.61 -12.15 17.96
CA THR A 257 -13.50 -11.60 17.17
C THR A 257 -13.83 -10.25 16.55
N TRP A 258 -15.08 -10.05 16.08
CA TRP A 258 -15.51 -8.78 15.49
C TRP A 258 -15.51 -7.65 16.51
N ARG A 259 -16.03 -7.92 17.73
CA ARG A 259 -16.04 -6.92 18.82
C ARG A 259 -14.64 -6.53 19.22
N LYS A 260 -13.73 -7.51 19.35
CA LYS A 260 -12.32 -7.27 19.70
C LYS A 260 -11.62 -6.40 18.66
N PHE A 261 -11.79 -6.66 17.36
CA PHE A 261 -11.20 -5.81 16.34
C PHE A 261 -11.80 -4.40 16.29
N LYS A 262 -13.11 -4.25 16.53
CA LYS A 262 -13.70 -2.92 16.68
C LYS A 262 -13.04 -2.15 17.82
N ASP A 263 -12.91 -2.76 18.98
CA ASP A 263 -12.28 -2.12 20.13
C ASP A 263 -10.82 -1.74 19.87
N ILE A 264 -10.06 -2.61 19.20
CA ILE A 264 -8.68 -2.34 18.75
C ILE A 264 -8.64 -1.14 17.80
N ALA A 265 -9.48 -1.12 16.77
CA ALA A 265 -9.50 -0.03 15.80
C ALA A 265 -9.87 1.32 16.45
N LEU A 266 -10.89 1.33 17.31
CA LEU A 266 -11.30 2.53 18.03
C LEU A 266 -10.24 3.01 19.04
N TYR A 267 -9.51 2.09 19.67
CA TYR A 267 -8.38 2.40 20.53
C TYR A 267 -7.29 3.18 19.76
N TRP A 268 -6.89 2.69 18.59
CA TRP A 268 -5.85 3.35 17.78
C TRP A 268 -6.31 4.68 17.17
N LEU A 269 -7.59 4.79 16.76
CA LEU A 269 -8.17 6.08 16.37
C LEU A 269 -8.12 7.08 17.53
N GLY A 270 -8.40 6.62 18.76
CA GLY A 270 -8.28 7.42 19.98
C GLY A 270 -6.85 7.89 20.28
N LYS A 271 -5.85 7.15 19.81
CA LYS A 271 -4.42 7.52 19.89
C LYS A 271 -3.96 8.48 18.79
N GLY A 272 -4.83 8.80 17.82
CA GLY A 272 -4.55 9.77 16.76
C GLY A 272 -4.16 9.15 15.41
N VAL A 273 -4.25 7.84 15.25
CA VAL A 273 -4.09 7.19 13.94
C VAL A 273 -5.20 7.66 13.01
N ASP A 274 -4.86 8.04 11.77
CA ASP A 274 -5.82 8.61 10.80
C ASP A 274 -6.50 7.55 9.94
N GLY A 275 -6.03 6.31 9.97
CA GLY A 275 -6.62 5.23 9.22
C GLY A 275 -5.80 3.95 9.23
N PHE A 276 -6.28 2.98 8.47
CA PHE A 276 -5.74 1.63 8.48
C PHE A 276 -5.52 1.08 7.07
N ARG A 277 -4.49 0.24 6.95
CA ARG A 277 -4.34 -0.71 5.84
C ARG A 277 -4.66 -2.09 6.37
N TYR A 278 -5.55 -2.78 5.69
CA TYR A 278 -6.02 -4.11 6.07
C TYR A 278 -5.30 -5.19 5.26
N ASP A 279 -4.51 -5.99 5.97
CA ASP A 279 -3.81 -7.14 5.41
C ASP A 279 -4.79 -8.27 5.07
N MET A 280 -4.58 -8.93 3.91
CA MET A 280 -5.36 -10.13 3.52
C MET A 280 -6.89 -9.96 3.66
N ALA A 281 -7.43 -8.78 3.33
CA ALA A 281 -8.81 -8.41 3.63
C ALA A 281 -9.86 -9.34 2.99
N GLU A 282 -9.57 -9.88 1.80
CA GLU A 282 -10.48 -10.80 1.10
C GLU A 282 -10.63 -12.18 1.76
N MET A 283 -9.73 -12.52 2.70
CA MET A 283 -9.78 -13.76 3.47
C MET A 283 -10.76 -13.70 4.65
N VAL A 284 -11.38 -12.55 4.87
CA VAL A 284 -12.29 -12.24 5.98
C VAL A 284 -13.64 -11.84 5.42
N PRO A 285 -14.78 -12.27 6.02
CA PRO A 285 -16.11 -11.99 5.49
C PRO A 285 -16.39 -10.49 5.29
N VAL A 286 -17.02 -10.14 4.17
CA VAL A 286 -17.37 -8.75 3.84
C VAL A 286 -18.30 -8.12 4.88
N GLU A 287 -19.13 -8.91 5.54
CA GLU A 287 -20.00 -8.50 6.64
C GLU A 287 -19.24 -7.95 7.84
N PHE A 288 -18.09 -8.57 8.16
CA PHE A 288 -17.20 -8.05 9.21
C PHE A 288 -16.67 -6.67 8.84
N TRP A 289 -16.29 -6.47 7.57
CA TRP A 289 -15.81 -5.17 7.12
C TRP A 289 -16.89 -4.10 7.17
N SER A 290 -18.12 -4.44 6.78
CA SER A 290 -19.26 -3.56 6.97
C SER A 290 -19.42 -3.14 8.43
N TYR A 291 -19.36 -4.09 9.36
CA TYR A 291 -19.43 -3.85 10.81
C TYR A 291 -18.29 -2.96 11.30
N LEU A 292 -17.05 -3.31 10.98
CA LEU A 292 -15.87 -2.59 11.47
C LEU A 292 -15.77 -1.19 10.86
N ASN A 293 -15.86 -1.09 9.54
CA ASN A 293 -15.64 0.16 8.82
C ASN A 293 -16.74 1.18 9.09
N SER A 294 -17.99 0.73 9.25
CA SER A 294 -19.07 1.64 9.66
C SER A 294 -18.87 2.19 11.06
N ALA A 295 -18.39 1.38 12.01
CA ALA A 295 -18.05 1.87 13.36
C ALA A 295 -16.87 2.86 13.36
N ILE A 296 -15.84 2.59 12.54
CA ILE A 296 -14.72 3.52 12.36
C ILE A 296 -15.20 4.85 11.77
N LYS A 297 -16.00 4.81 10.71
CA LYS A 297 -16.53 6.01 10.05
C LYS A 297 -17.51 6.79 10.93
N HIS A 298 -18.27 6.11 11.77
CA HIS A 298 -19.13 6.76 12.76
C HIS A 298 -18.31 7.59 13.76
N GLN A 299 -17.16 7.06 14.22
CA GLN A 299 -16.26 7.79 15.12
C GLN A 299 -15.42 8.85 14.40
N ASN A 300 -14.90 8.53 13.21
CA ASN A 300 -14.09 9.43 12.40
C ASN A 300 -14.46 9.29 10.91
N PRO A 301 -15.38 10.13 10.39
CA PRO A 301 -15.80 10.06 8.99
C PRO A 301 -14.66 10.26 7.98
N LYS A 302 -13.54 10.85 8.41
CA LYS A 302 -12.36 11.11 7.58
C LYS A 302 -11.30 10.01 7.67
N ALA A 303 -11.53 8.94 8.44
CA ALA A 303 -10.59 7.84 8.54
C ALA A 303 -10.29 7.26 7.15
N PHE A 304 -9.01 7.03 6.87
CA PHE A 304 -8.52 6.44 5.61
C PHE A 304 -8.52 4.91 5.72
N LEU A 305 -9.22 4.22 4.84
CA LEU A 305 -9.38 2.77 4.88
C LEU A 305 -8.94 2.14 3.55
N LEU A 306 -7.77 1.52 3.56
CA LEU A 306 -7.16 0.84 2.43
C LEU A 306 -7.13 -0.67 2.67
N ALA A 307 -7.55 -1.47 1.71
CA ALA A 307 -7.54 -2.92 1.85
C ALA A 307 -6.77 -3.63 0.75
N GLU A 308 -6.12 -4.72 1.13
CA GLU A 308 -5.51 -5.67 0.23
C GLU A 308 -6.57 -6.68 -0.24
N VAL A 309 -7.03 -6.50 -1.47
CA VAL A 309 -7.96 -7.39 -2.19
C VAL A 309 -7.40 -7.64 -3.57
N TYR A 310 -7.12 -8.89 -3.91
CA TYR A 310 -6.49 -9.26 -5.18
C TYR A 310 -7.46 -9.83 -6.21
N ASN A 311 -8.58 -10.44 -5.77
CA ASN A 311 -9.59 -10.95 -6.68
C ASN A 311 -10.44 -9.81 -7.27
N PRO A 312 -10.37 -9.54 -8.59
CA PRO A 312 -11.15 -8.45 -9.21
C PRO A 312 -12.68 -8.60 -9.05
N ASN A 313 -13.18 -9.82 -8.87
CA ASN A 313 -14.61 -10.06 -8.62
C ASN A 313 -15.06 -9.57 -7.24
N GLU A 314 -14.12 -9.42 -6.30
CA GLU A 314 -14.38 -8.95 -4.95
C GLU A 314 -14.21 -7.42 -4.79
N TYR A 315 -13.69 -6.71 -5.79
CA TYR A 315 -13.45 -5.26 -5.66
C TYR A 315 -14.73 -4.51 -5.28
N ARG A 316 -15.82 -4.69 -6.04
CA ARG A 316 -17.07 -3.98 -5.78
C ARG A 316 -17.75 -4.39 -4.47
N PRO A 317 -17.87 -5.69 -4.13
CA PRO A 317 -18.35 -6.09 -2.81
C PRO A 317 -17.58 -5.45 -1.65
N TYR A 318 -16.25 -5.47 -1.67
CA TYR A 318 -15.44 -4.91 -0.58
C TYR A 318 -15.49 -3.37 -0.53
N LEU A 319 -15.62 -2.70 -1.68
CA LEU A 319 -15.82 -1.25 -1.73
C LEU A 319 -17.24 -0.86 -1.27
N HIS A 320 -18.28 -1.54 -1.75
CA HIS A 320 -19.66 -1.11 -1.56
C HIS A 320 -20.32 -1.71 -0.31
N LEU A 321 -20.17 -3.00 -0.06
CA LEU A 321 -20.67 -3.66 1.14
C LEU A 321 -19.66 -3.57 2.29
N GLY A 322 -18.39 -3.81 2.02
CA GLY A 322 -17.32 -3.74 3.02
C GLY A 322 -16.95 -2.33 3.45
N LYS A 323 -17.40 -1.30 2.74
CA LYS A 323 -17.15 0.12 3.01
C LYS A 323 -15.66 0.49 3.10
N MET A 324 -14.82 -0.19 2.31
CA MET A 324 -13.44 0.25 2.10
C MET A 324 -13.42 1.57 1.33
N ASP A 325 -12.50 2.48 1.64
CA ASP A 325 -12.30 3.67 0.81
C ASP A 325 -11.55 3.32 -0.45
N TYR A 326 -10.49 2.52 -0.32
CA TYR A 326 -9.56 2.18 -1.40
C TYR A 326 -9.14 0.70 -1.34
N LEU A 327 -8.87 0.14 -2.52
CA LEU A 327 -8.26 -1.18 -2.70
C LEU A 327 -6.97 -1.05 -3.51
N TYR A 328 -6.06 -2.04 -3.41
CA TYR A 328 -4.93 -2.15 -4.33
C TYR A 328 -5.36 -2.47 -5.75
N ASP A 329 -4.84 -1.75 -6.73
CA ASP A 329 -4.88 -2.18 -8.13
C ASP A 329 -3.64 -3.04 -8.45
N LYS A 330 -3.58 -4.25 -7.88
CA LYS A 330 -2.45 -5.18 -8.06
C LYS A 330 -2.61 -6.00 -9.34
N VAL A 331 -3.71 -6.73 -9.45
CA VAL A 331 -3.90 -7.75 -10.50
C VAL A 331 -4.23 -7.11 -11.86
N GLN A 332 -4.75 -5.91 -11.86
CA GLN A 332 -5.12 -5.18 -13.08
C GLN A 332 -3.95 -4.28 -13.54
N LEU A 333 -3.84 -3.07 -13.03
CA LEU A 333 -2.90 -2.08 -13.55
C LEU A 333 -1.44 -2.41 -13.18
N TYR A 334 -1.15 -2.78 -11.93
CA TYR A 334 0.22 -3.09 -11.53
C TYR A 334 0.82 -4.22 -12.38
N ASP A 335 0.14 -5.38 -12.46
CA ASP A 335 0.65 -6.53 -13.23
C ASP A 335 0.82 -6.18 -14.71
N THR A 336 -0.10 -5.40 -15.28
CA THR A 336 -0.01 -4.94 -16.67
C THR A 336 1.19 -4.04 -16.89
N LEU A 337 1.38 -3.01 -16.05
CA LEU A 337 2.53 -2.10 -16.17
C LEU A 337 3.85 -2.83 -15.96
N ARG A 338 3.91 -3.74 -14.98
CA ARG A 338 5.08 -4.58 -14.75
C ARG A 338 5.42 -5.41 -15.98
N ASN A 339 4.45 -6.05 -16.61
CA ASN A 339 4.65 -6.84 -17.82
C ASN A 339 5.11 -5.98 -19.03
N ILE A 340 4.58 -4.76 -19.17
CA ILE A 340 5.02 -3.82 -20.19
C ILE A 340 6.48 -3.43 -19.98
N VAL A 341 6.87 -3.13 -18.74
CA VAL A 341 8.24 -2.72 -18.41
C VAL A 341 9.22 -3.88 -18.49
N THR A 342 8.85 -5.06 -17.92
CA THR A 342 9.77 -6.20 -17.78
C THR A 342 9.89 -6.99 -19.08
N HIS A 343 8.76 -7.24 -19.75
CA HIS A 343 8.66 -8.19 -20.88
C HIS A 343 8.35 -7.51 -22.22
N GLY A 344 8.23 -6.19 -22.24
CA GLY A 344 7.95 -5.45 -23.49
C GLY A 344 6.54 -5.71 -24.05
N HIS A 345 5.56 -6.07 -23.17
CA HIS A 345 4.18 -6.23 -23.60
C HIS A 345 3.61 -4.90 -24.15
N SER A 346 2.57 -5.02 -24.97
CA SER A 346 1.91 -3.87 -25.60
C SER A 346 1.20 -2.96 -24.57
N THR A 347 1.33 -1.64 -24.75
CA THR A 347 0.57 -0.64 -23.99
C THR A 347 -0.94 -0.68 -24.30
N ASP A 348 -1.35 -1.38 -25.35
CA ASP A 348 -2.77 -1.60 -25.71
C ASP A 348 -3.55 -2.26 -24.56
N ALA A 349 -2.86 -2.94 -23.63
CA ALA A 349 -3.48 -3.59 -22.47
C ALA A 349 -3.96 -2.62 -21.37
N ILE A 350 -3.55 -1.34 -21.39
CA ILE A 350 -3.86 -0.41 -20.30
C ILE A 350 -5.30 0.12 -20.38
N ALA A 351 -5.73 0.60 -21.54
CA ALA A 351 -7.04 1.22 -21.71
C ALA A 351 -8.22 0.31 -21.33
N PRO A 352 -8.24 -1.00 -21.67
CA PRO A 352 -9.31 -1.90 -21.25
C PRO A 352 -9.48 -1.99 -19.73
N ILE A 353 -8.41 -1.88 -18.96
CA ILE A 353 -8.46 -1.89 -17.48
C ILE A 353 -9.25 -0.68 -16.99
N GLN A 354 -8.95 0.51 -17.50
CA GLN A 354 -9.65 1.74 -17.11
C GLN A 354 -11.12 1.69 -17.49
N HIS A 355 -11.47 1.12 -18.64
CA HIS A 355 -12.87 0.96 -19.04
C HIS A 355 -13.61 -0.02 -18.12
N ASN A 356 -12.97 -1.15 -17.76
CA ASN A 356 -13.57 -2.16 -16.89
C ASN A 356 -13.75 -1.69 -15.43
N LEU A 357 -12.92 -0.76 -14.99
CA LEU A 357 -12.94 -0.19 -13.65
C LEU A 357 -13.49 1.24 -13.59
N ALA A 358 -14.11 1.74 -14.67
CA ALA A 358 -14.49 3.15 -14.79
C ALA A 358 -15.32 3.67 -13.60
N ASP A 359 -16.22 2.84 -13.06
CA ASP A 359 -17.06 3.16 -11.90
C ASP A 359 -16.30 3.24 -10.58
N ILE A 360 -15.18 2.51 -10.45
CA ILE A 360 -14.38 2.41 -9.21
C ILE A 360 -12.93 2.85 -9.38
N ALA A 361 -12.50 3.27 -10.56
CA ALA A 361 -11.09 3.60 -10.84
C ALA A 361 -10.49 4.60 -9.83
N HIS A 362 -11.26 5.58 -9.39
CA HIS A 362 -10.86 6.58 -8.40
C HIS A 362 -10.63 6.00 -6.99
N ARG A 363 -11.05 4.75 -6.75
CA ARG A 363 -10.92 4.03 -5.48
C ARG A 363 -9.86 2.91 -5.53
N MET A 364 -9.18 2.75 -6.66
CA MET A 364 -8.14 1.72 -6.85
C MET A 364 -6.76 2.38 -6.65
N LEU A 365 -6.11 2.14 -5.51
CA LEU A 365 -4.79 2.69 -5.22
C LEU A 365 -3.74 2.09 -6.16
N HIS A 366 -2.98 2.96 -6.84
CA HIS A 366 -1.93 2.57 -7.78
C HIS A 366 -0.56 2.56 -7.11
N PHE A 367 0.27 1.59 -7.45
CA PHE A 367 1.63 1.47 -6.95
C PHE A 367 2.50 0.65 -7.91
N LEU A 368 3.81 0.74 -7.76
CA LEU A 368 4.79 -0.10 -8.47
C LEU A 368 5.70 -0.86 -7.52
N GLU A 369 5.80 -0.47 -6.26
CA GLU A 369 6.51 -1.18 -5.20
C GLU A 369 5.68 -1.20 -3.92
N ASN A 370 5.79 -2.30 -3.18
CA ASN A 370 5.43 -2.42 -1.77
C ASN A 370 6.35 -3.46 -1.10
N HIS A 371 6.05 -3.83 0.14
CA HIS A 371 6.86 -4.78 0.90
C HIS A 371 6.76 -6.24 0.42
N ASP A 372 5.76 -6.57 -0.41
CA ASP A 372 5.51 -7.92 -0.95
C ASP A 372 6.02 -8.09 -2.39
N GLU A 373 6.21 -7.00 -3.12
CA GLU A 373 6.59 -7.04 -4.52
C GLU A 373 8.09 -6.79 -4.72
N GLN A 374 8.61 -7.17 -5.89
CA GLN A 374 9.98 -6.91 -6.27
C GLN A 374 10.24 -5.39 -6.36
N ARG A 375 11.45 -4.97 -5.98
CA ARG A 375 11.90 -3.61 -6.24
C ARG A 375 11.97 -3.34 -7.75
N ILE A 376 11.58 -2.15 -8.17
CA ILE A 376 11.65 -1.73 -9.59
C ILE A 376 13.06 -1.93 -10.14
N ALA A 377 14.09 -1.52 -9.41
CA ALA A 377 15.47 -1.61 -9.85
C ALA A 377 16.07 -3.02 -9.80
N SER A 378 15.32 -4.03 -9.31
CA SER A 378 15.78 -5.41 -9.30
C SER A 378 15.72 -6.04 -10.70
N PRO A 379 16.56 -7.07 -10.98
CA PRO A 379 16.53 -7.79 -12.25
C PRO A 379 15.17 -8.45 -12.57
N GLU A 380 14.39 -8.77 -11.55
CA GLU A 380 13.08 -9.43 -11.68
C GLU A 380 11.95 -8.44 -12.03
N PHE A 381 12.22 -7.14 -12.04
CA PHE A 381 11.28 -6.12 -12.49
C PHE A 381 11.90 -5.36 -13.68
N ALA A 382 12.43 -4.16 -13.47
CA ALA A 382 12.92 -3.30 -14.55
C ALA A 382 14.45 -3.42 -14.79
N GLY A 383 15.21 -3.92 -13.80
CA GLY A 383 16.66 -4.00 -13.82
C GLY A 383 17.36 -2.68 -13.42
N TYR A 384 16.73 -1.54 -13.69
CA TYR A 384 17.15 -0.22 -13.22
C TYR A 384 15.92 0.70 -13.08
N ALA A 385 16.01 1.66 -12.18
CA ALA A 385 14.83 2.39 -11.70
C ALA A 385 14.20 3.31 -12.75
N GLU A 386 15.02 3.94 -13.60
CA GLU A 386 14.56 4.90 -14.61
C GLU A 386 13.67 4.28 -15.67
N LYS A 387 13.82 2.98 -15.93
CA LYS A 387 12.99 2.23 -16.89
C LYS A 387 11.50 2.27 -16.55
N ALA A 388 11.15 2.41 -15.27
CA ALA A 388 9.77 2.47 -14.83
C ALA A 388 9.17 3.87 -14.74
N LYS A 389 9.89 4.93 -15.14
CA LYS A 389 9.36 6.31 -15.13
C LYS A 389 8.04 6.46 -15.91
N PRO A 390 7.90 5.89 -17.14
CA PRO A 390 6.63 5.94 -17.88
C PRO A 390 5.49 5.25 -17.12
N ALA A 391 5.76 4.09 -16.54
CA ALA A 391 4.78 3.34 -15.75
C ALA A 391 4.34 4.12 -14.50
N MET A 392 5.27 4.80 -13.83
CA MET A 392 4.95 5.63 -12.67
C MET A 392 4.11 6.85 -13.06
N THR A 393 4.38 7.46 -14.21
CA THR A 393 3.58 8.57 -14.75
C THR A 393 2.14 8.11 -15.02
N VAL A 394 1.97 6.96 -15.66
CA VAL A 394 0.64 6.37 -15.89
C VAL A 394 -0.05 6.08 -14.57
N SER A 395 0.60 5.37 -13.63
CA SER A 395 0.04 5.08 -12.30
C SER A 395 -0.41 6.34 -11.56
N THR A 396 0.34 7.44 -11.72
CA THR A 396 0.07 8.69 -11.03
C THR A 396 -1.14 9.43 -11.59
N PHE A 397 -1.34 9.41 -12.90
CA PHE A 397 -2.30 10.32 -13.54
C PHE A 397 -3.48 9.67 -14.28
N ILE A 398 -3.49 8.35 -14.42
CA ILE A 398 -4.54 7.68 -15.19
C ILE A 398 -5.93 7.80 -14.54
N SER A 399 -5.99 8.02 -13.23
CA SER A 399 -7.24 8.28 -12.49
C SER A 399 -7.01 9.29 -11.35
N GLU A 400 -8.07 9.59 -10.60
CA GLU A 400 -7.99 10.40 -9.36
C GLU A 400 -7.65 9.56 -8.12
N SER A 401 -7.31 8.30 -8.32
CA SER A 401 -6.96 7.37 -7.25
C SER A 401 -5.74 7.82 -6.47
N PRO A 402 -5.61 7.38 -5.20
CA PRO A 402 -4.34 7.48 -4.48
C PRO A 402 -3.21 6.76 -5.22
N VAL A 403 -2.00 7.28 -5.05
CA VAL A 403 -0.77 6.62 -5.49
C VAL A 403 0.11 6.33 -4.28
N MET A 404 0.82 5.20 -4.32
CA MET A 404 1.69 4.79 -3.24
C MET A 404 3.12 4.58 -3.72
N LEU A 405 4.08 5.02 -2.89
CA LEU A 405 5.50 4.70 -3.00
C LEU A 405 5.91 3.84 -1.82
N TYR A 406 6.86 2.95 -2.05
CA TYR A 406 7.57 2.23 -1.00
C TYR A 406 8.92 2.91 -0.73
N PHE A 407 9.29 3.10 0.53
CA PHE A 407 10.50 3.84 0.91
C PHE A 407 11.75 3.32 0.18
N GLY A 408 12.56 4.21 -0.34
CA GLY A 408 13.71 3.89 -1.18
C GLY A 408 13.38 3.75 -2.68
N GLN A 409 12.11 3.64 -3.08
CA GLN A 409 11.71 3.61 -4.50
C GLN A 409 12.18 4.87 -5.23
N GLU A 410 12.02 6.03 -4.61
CA GLU A 410 12.37 7.33 -5.15
C GLU A 410 13.87 7.56 -5.33
N VAL A 411 14.69 6.68 -4.80
CA VAL A 411 16.17 6.70 -4.95
C VAL A 411 16.71 5.43 -5.62
N GLY A 412 15.83 4.57 -6.13
CA GLY A 412 16.21 3.40 -6.92
C GLY A 412 16.78 2.22 -6.12
N GLU A 413 16.24 1.96 -4.93
CA GLU A 413 16.65 0.80 -4.11
C GLU A 413 16.47 -0.53 -4.86
N LYS A 414 17.51 -1.38 -4.83
CA LYS A 414 17.56 -2.63 -5.60
C LYS A 414 17.18 -3.88 -4.79
N ALA A 415 17.26 -3.83 -3.47
CA ALA A 415 17.17 -4.98 -2.58
C ALA A 415 18.12 -6.12 -3.02
N ALA A 416 19.37 -5.75 -3.31
CA ALA A 416 20.35 -6.70 -3.80
C ALA A 416 21.02 -7.46 -2.65
N GLU A 417 21.34 -8.74 -2.89
CA GLU A 417 22.12 -9.58 -1.98
C GLU A 417 21.52 -9.66 -0.57
N VAL A 418 22.29 -9.27 0.44
CA VAL A 418 21.91 -9.41 1.86
C VAL A 418 20.71 -8.55 2.25
N ALA A 419 20.39 -7.51 1.52
CA ALA A 419 19.18 -6.71 1.73
C ALA A 419 17.92 -7.34 1.12
N GLY A 420 18.06 -8.41 0.34
CA GLY A 420 16.96 -9.15 -0.27
C GLY A 420 16.38 -10.23 0.65
N PHE A 421 15.19 -10.72 0.32
CA PHE A 421 14.53 -11.85 0.96
C PHE A 421 14.40 -13.02 -0.02
N GLY A 422 14.95 -14.17 0.36
CA GLY A 422 14.97 -15.40 -0.46
C GLY A 422 15.87 -15.27 -1.69
N SER A 423 15.44 -14.49 -2.65
CA SER A 423 16.24 -14.03 -3.80
C SER A 423 16.40 -12.53 -3.72
N PRO A 424 17.54 -11.96 -4.19
CA PRO A 424 17.74 -10.50 -4.19
C PRO A 424 16.76 -9.82 -5.14
N SER A 425 15.62 -9.38 -4.65
CA SER A 425 14.59 -8.69 -5.44
C SER A 425 13.56 -7.97 -4.57
N ARG A 426 13.42 -8.40 -3.31
CA ARG A 426 12.56 -7.78 -2.28
C ARG A 426 13.39 -7.40 -1.06
N THR A 427 13.16 -6.22 -0.51
CA THR A 427 13.74 -5.85 0.78
C THR A 427 13.16 -6.74 1.87
N SER A 428 14.01 -7.44 2.65
CA SER A 428 13.53 -8.31 3.72
C SER A 428 12.73 -7.53 4.76
N ILE A 429 11.55 -8.04 5.10
CA ILE A 429 10.72 -7.52 6.19
C ILE A 429 10.86 -8.33 7.49
N PHE A 430 11.78 -9.32 7.51
CA PHE A 430 11.93 -10.29 8.60
C PHE A 430 13.26 -10.18 9.33
N ASP A 431 14.17 -9.33 8.84
CA ASP A 431 15.54 -9.26 9.30
C ASP A 431 15.94 -7.86 9.75
N TYR A 432 16.97 -7.78 10.60
CA TYR A 432 17.68 -6.54 10.87
C TYR A 432 18.68 -6.31 9.75
N ILE A 433 18.43 -5.33 8.91
CA ILE A 433 19.26 -4.98 7.74
C ILE A 433 19.31 -3.46 7.54
N GLY A 434 20.27 -3.02 6.75
CA GLY A 434 20.31 -1.67 6.17
C GLY A 434 19.84 -1.70 4.72
N VAL A 435 19.29 -0.59 4.25
CA VAL A 435 18.77 -0.39 2.88
C VAL A 435 19.65 0.64 2.18
N PRO A 436 20.62 0.21 1.34
CA PRO A 436 21.77 1.05 0.95
C PRO A 436 21.42 2.37 0.25
N ALA A 437 20.54 2.36 -0.77
CA ALA A 437 20.17 3.58 -1.48
C ALA A 437 19.39 4.54 -0.59
N HIS A 438 18.46 4.02 0.21
CA HIS A 438 17.74 4.78 1.22
C HIS A 438 18.69 5.37 2.27
N GLN A 439 19.68 4.59 2.75
CA GLN A 439 20.67 5.08 3.71
C GLN A 439 21.51 6.25 3.16
N ARG A 440 21.79 6.29 1.86
CA ARG A 440 22.45 7.44 1.22
C ARG A 440 21.59 8.70 1.26
N TRP A 441 20.26 8.56 1.11
CA TRP A 441 19.36 9.68 1.32
C TRP A 441 19.29 10.10 2.79
N VAL A 442 19.25 9.15 3.72
CA VAL A 442 19.25 9.41 5.17
C VAL A 442 20.48 10.19 5.60
N ASN A 443 21.63 9.94 4.97
CA ASN A 443 22.90 10.65 5.20
C ASN A 443 23.23 10.86 6.67
N ASN A 444 23.41 9.75 7.42
CA ASN A 444 23.71 9.81 8.85
C ASN A 444 22.68 10.63 9.67
N LYS A 445 21.39 10.42 9.41
CA LYS A 445 20.24 11.08 10.07
C LYS A 445 20.10 12.58 9.76
N ARG A 446 20.72 13.08 8.70
CA ARG A 446 20.51 14.44 8.20
C ARG A 446 19.28 14.58 7.32
N PHE A 447 18.87 13.50 6.68
CA PHE A 447 17.71 13.43 5.77
C PHE A 447 17.75 14.49 4.66
N ASP A 448 18.92 14.70 4.07
CA ASP A 448 19.16 15.74 3.06
C ASP A 448 19.66 15.18 1.71
N GLY A 449 19.77 13.85 1.59
CA GLY A 449 20.27 13.20 0.38
C GLY A 449 21.73 13.49 0.07
N GLY A 450 22.52 13.92 1.06
CA GLY A 450 23.90 14.35 0.83
C GLY A 450 24.84 13.27 0.31
N GLN A 451 24.47 11.98 0.46
CA GLN A 451 25.27 10.85 -0.05
C GLN A 451 24.68 10.22 -1.33
N LEU A 452 23.57 10.76 -1.86
CA LEU A 452 23.01 10.27 -3.11
C LEU A 452 23.96 10.50 -4.28
N SER A 453 24.05 9.52 -5.18
CA SER A 453 24.65 9.70 -6.49
C SER A 453 23.85 10.70 -7.35
N GLU A 454 24.41 11.15 -8.44
CA GLU A 454 23.72 12.03 -9.39
C GLU A 454 22.46 11.36 -9.96
N THR A 455 22.54 10.08 -10.32
CA THR A 455 21.41 9.29 -10.83
C THR A 455 20.29 9.16 -9.79
N GLU A 456 20.63 8.81 -8.55
CA GLU A 456 19.66 8.70 -7.46
C GLU A 456 18.99 10.05 -7.16
N ARG A 457 19.74 11.12 -7.19
CA ARG A 457 19.22 12.48 -6.99
C ARG A 457 18.29 12.91 -8.13
N SER A 458 18.67 12.61 -9.36
CA SER A 458 17.84 12.87 -10.55
C SER A 458 16.53 12.10 -10.49
N LEU A 459 16.58 10.83 -10.08
CA LEU A 459 15.38 10.01 -9.91
C LEU A 459 14.45 10.59 -8.82
N ARG A 460 15.00 10.95 -7.66
CA ARG A 460 14.22 11.57 -6.58
C ARG A 460 13.57 12.89 -7.03
N ASN A 461 14.29 13.71 -7.80
CA ASN A 461 13.74 14.94 -8.37
C ASN A 461 12.58 14.67 -9.35
N PHE A 462 12.67 13.59 -10.15
CA PHE A 462 11.57 13.16 -11.00
C PHE A 462 10.33 12.84 -10.15
N TYR A 463 10.46 12.00 -9.11
CA TYR A 463 9.35 11.67 -8.21
C TYR A 463 8.77 12.91 -7.54
N GLN A 464 9.62 13.81 -7.04
CA GLN A 464 9.17 15.05 -6.40
C GLN A 464 8.35 15.92 -7.35
N ARG A 465 8.79 16.08 -8.60
CA ARG A 465 8.04 16.84 -9.62
C ARG A 465 6.71 16.16 -9.94
N LEU A 466 6.76 14.84 -10.19
CA LEU A 466 5.59 14.04 -10.56
C LEU A 466 4.50 14.09 -9.49
N LEU A 467 4.86 13.87 -8.23
CA LEU A 467 3.90 13.76 -7.12
C LEU A 467 3.33 15.12 -6.68
N ASN A 468 4.02 16.22 -6.97
CA ASN A 468 3.52 17.57 -6.69
C ASN A 468 2.65 18.14 -7.82
N LEU A 469 2.59 17.50 -9.00
CA LEU A 469 1.68 17.90 -10.05
C LEU A 469 0.24 17.52 -9.69
N LYS A 470 -0.66 18.48 -9.89
CA LYS A 470 -2.11 18.28 -9.74
C LYS A 470 -2.72 18.20 -11.13
N VAL A 471 -3.21 17.03 -11.49
CA VAL A 471 -3.90 16.77 -12.76
C VAL A 471 -5.30 16.29 -12.41
N ASN A 472 -6.29 17.12 -12.66
CA ASN A 472 -7.68 16.88 -12.30
C ASN A 472 -8.52 16.57 -13.55
N GLY A 473 -9.76 16.13 -13.31
CA GLY A 473 -10.76 15.91 -14.34
C GLY A 473 -10.87 14.47 -14.83
N ALA A 474 -11.83 14.20 -15.69
CA ALA A 474 -12.12 12.88 -16.18
C ALA A 474 -10.99 12.30 -17.03
N TYR A 475 -10.79 10.99 -16.95
CA TYR A 475 -9.92 10.25 -17.85
C TYR A 475 -10.59 10.09 -19.22
N ILE A 476 -9.81 10.32 -20.29
CA ILE A 476 -10.23 10.10 -21.68
C ILE A 476 -9.13 9.34 -22.40
N ASP A 477 -9.47 8.21 -22.98
CA ASP A 477 -8.54 7.40 -23.75
C ASP A 477 -8.17 8.06 -25.08
N LEU A 478 -6.91 8.35 -25.29
CA LEU A 478 -6.37 8.79 -26.58
C LEU A 478 -5.61 7.66 -27.30
N HIS A 479 -5.20 6.62 -26.53
CA HIS A 479 -4.35 5.57 -27.07
C HIS A 479 -5.06 4.75 -28.14
N GLN A 480 -6.27 4.24 -27.86
CA GLN A 480 -7.00 3.41 -28.83
C GLN A 480 -7.37 4.20 -30.10
N TYR A 481 -7.73 5.47 -29.93
CA TYR A 481 -8.01 6.34 -31.07
C TYR A 481 -6.75 6.53 -31.94
N ASN A 482 -5.63 6.85 -31.33
CA ASN A 482 -4.38 7.13 -32.05
C ASN A 482 -3.74 5.87 -32.67
N ARG A 483 -3.95 4.69 -32.10
CA ARG A 483 -3.54 3.41 -32.72
C ARG A 483 -4.15 3.22 -34.12
N GLN A 484 -5.33 3.79 -34.37
CA GLN A 484 -6.05 3.65 -35.62
C GLN A 484 -5.89 4.84 -36.57
N HIS A 485 -5.62 6.06 -36.05
CA HIS A 485 -5.73 7.30 -36.82
C HIS A 485 -4.42 8.11 -36.91
N THR A 486 -3.36 7.71 -36.18
CA THR A 486 -2.11 8.46 -36.14
C THR A 486 -0.97 7.64 -36.74
N GLU A 487 -0.33 8.20 -37.76
CA GLU A 487 0.86 7.64 -38.39
C GLU A 487 2.02 7.65 -37.38
N TYR A 488 2.86 6.60 -37.40
CA TYR A 488 4.02 6.42 -36.52
C TYR A 488 3.69 6.26 -35.00
N TYR A 489 2.42 6.14 -34.63
CA TYR A 489 2.01 5.81 -33.27
C TYR A 489 1.97 4.30 -33.09
N ASN A 490 2.64 3.78 -32.07
CA ASN A 490 2.75 2.35 -31.84
C ASN A 490 2.43 1.94 -30.39
N ASP A 491 2.54 0.65 -30.13
CA ASP A 491 2.21 0.03 -28.85
C ASP A 491 3.30 0.12 -27.78
N ARG A 492 4.38 0.92 -28.03
CA ARG A 492 5.34 1.33 -27.00
C ARG A 492 5.03 2.72 -26.42
N VAL A 493 4.06 3.41 -26.99
CA VAL A 493 3.59 4.72 -26.52
C VAL A 493 2.22 4.55 -25.89
N TYR A 494 1.97 5.22 -24.78
CA TYR A 494 0.64 5.32 -24.18
C TYR A 494 0.25 6.78 -24.04
N SER A 495 -0.95 7.13 -24.49
CA SER A 495 -1.47 8.49 -24.38
C SER A 495 -2.90 8.51 -23.87
N PHE A 496 -3.18 9.48 -23.04
CA PHE A 496 -4.51 9.76 -22.51
C PHE A 496 -4.66 11.23 -22.17
N ALA A 497 -5.89 11.66 -22.03
CA ALA A 497 -6.20 13.00 -21.59
C ALA A 497 -6.85 13.00 -20.22
N ARG A 498 -6.69 14.10 -19.50
CA ARG A 498 -7.39 14.40 -18.25
C ARG A 498 -7.89 15.82 -18.32
N GLY A 499 -9.06 16.10 -17.78
CA GLY A 499 -9.50 17.49 -17.74
C GLY A 499 -10.99 17.67 -17.57
N ASN A 500 -11.34 18.94 -17.48
CA ASN A 500 -12.69 19.50 -17.44
C ASN A 500 -12.69 20.81 -18.24
N GLU A 501 -13.73 21.62 -18.07
CA GLU A 501 -13.87 22.93 -18.75
C GLU A 501 -12.76 23.92 -18.38
N ASP A 502 -12.25 23.84 -17.14
CA ASP A 502 -11.30 24.81 -16.58
C ASP A 502 -9.83 24.42 -16.82
N GLU A 503 -9.54 23.14 -16.86
CA GLU A 503 -8.18 22.63 -16.91
C GLU A 503 -8.08 21.38 -17.80
N GLN A 504 -7.17 21.39 -18.77
CA GLN A 504 -7.01 20.31 -19.75
C GLN A 504 -5.56 19.85 -19.82
N TRP A 505 -5.39 18.52 -19.84
CA TRP A 505 -4.08 17.86 -19.85
C TRP A 505 -4.02 16.76 -20.91
N VAL A 506 -2.89 16.67 -21.58
CA VAL A 506 -2.55 15.55 -22.47
C VAL A 506 -1.28 14.90 -21.94
N ILE A 507 -1.34 13.63 -21.62
CA ILE A 507 -0.23 12.84 -21.07
C ILE A 507 0.20 11.81 -22.11
N VAL A 508 1.49 11.79 -22.42
CA VAL A 508 2.10 10.84 -23.35
C VAL A 508 3.33 10.23 -22.71
N SER A 509 3.42 8.90 -22.70
CA SER A 509 4.53 8.14 -22.09
C SER A 509 5.13 7.19 -23.12
N ASN A 510 6.46 7.19 -23.25
CA ASN A 510 7.22 6.28 -24.09
C ASN A 510 7.86 5.18 -23.25
N PHE A 511 7.45 3.93 -23.48
CA PHE A 511 7.95 2.73 -22.79
C PHE A 511 9.13 2.06 -23.50
N SER A 512 9.58 2.58 -24.66
CA SER A 512 10.77 2.08 -25.33
C SER A 512 12.05 2.58 -24.65
N GLU A 513 13.02 1.69 -24.48
CA GLU A 513 14.35 2.04 -23.96
C GLU A 513 15.25 2.66 -25.03
N HIS A 514 14.90 2.52 -26.31
CA HIS A 514 15.79 2.84 -27.42
C HIS A 514 15.18 3.77 -28.45
N ASP A 515 13.87 3.72 -28.63
CA ASP A 515 13.21 4.40 -29.74
C ASP A 515 12.72 5.79 -29.33
N HIS A 516 13.07 6.75 -30.13
CA HIS A 516 12.55 8.10 -30.14
C HIS A 516 11.35 8.17 -31.10
N PHE A 517 10.23 8.74 -30.67
CA PHE A 517 9.04 8.85 -31.49
C PHE A 517 8.69 10.31 -31.79
N GLY A 518 8.39 10.59 -33.06
CA GLY A 518 7.87 11.88 -33.50
C GLY A 518 6.61 11.68 -34.34
N PHE A 519 5.47 12.15 -33.86
CA PHE A 519 4.16 11.99 -34.50
C PHE A 519 3.23 13.15 -34.20
N ASP A 520 2.14 13.24 -34.97
CA ASP A 520 1.06 14.17 -34.69
C ASP A 520 -0.08 13.47 -34.00
N LEU A 521 -0.16 13.59 -32.65
CA LEU A 521 -1.22 13.02 -31.85
C LEU A 521 -2.56 13.68 -32.21
N GLN A 522 -3.57 12.87 -32.51
CA GLN A 522 -4.91 13.32 -32.85
C GLN A 522 -5.78 13.44 -31.60
N LEU A 523 -6.45 14.59 -31.44
CA LEU A 523 -7.46 14.80 -30.43
C LEU A 523 -8.84 14.76 -31.12
N PRO A 524 -9.72 13.80 -30.74
CA PRO A 524 -11.00 13.66 -31.41
C PRO A 524 -11.97 14.81 -31.07
N ASP A 525 -12.92 15.04 -31.95
CA ASP A 525 -13.92 16.12 -31.86
C ASP A 525 -14.74 16.09 -30.57
N TYR A 526 -15.12 14.90 -30.11
CA TYR A 526 -15.89 14.76 -28.86
C TYR A 526 -15.10 15.25 -27.64
N LEU A 527 -13.77 15.06 -27.63
CA LEU A 527 -12.89 15.57 -26.58
C LEU A 527 -12.82 17.11 -26.60
N LEU A 528 -12.55 17.66 -27.79
CA LEU A 528 -12.46 19.11 -27.97
C LEU A 528 -13.79 19.79 -27.59
N GLY A 529 -14.91 19.19 -27.98
CA GLY A 529 -16.25 19.66 -27.61
C GLY A 529 -16.49 19.62 -26.10
N SER A 530 -16.08 18.56 -25.42
CA SER A 530 -16.22 18.44 -23.95
C SER A 530 -15.38 19.44 -23.16
N TRP A 531 -14.31 19.95 -23.77
CA TRP A 531 -13.41 20.97 -23.22
C TRP A 531 -13.72 22.39 -23.71
N PHE A 532 -14.76 22.56 -24.53
CA PHE A 532 -15.12 23.84 -25.16
C PHE A 532 -13.96 24.53 -25.91
N LEU A 533 -13.08 23.72 -26.50
CA LEU A 533 -11.96 24.24 -27.31
C LEU A 533 -12.43 24.51 -28.73
N ASN A 534 -12.27 25.76 -29.18
CA ASN A 534 -12.62 26.21 -30.53
C ASN A 534 -11.46 26.05 -31.50
N ASP A 535 -11.77 26.20 -32.81
CA ASP A 535 -10.73 26.26 -33.85
C ASP A 535 -9.72 27.37 -33.55
N GLY A 536 -8.43 27.06 -33.69
CA GLY A 536 -7.32 27.95 -33.36
C GLY A 536 -6.05 27.22 -33.00
N THR A 537 -5.06 27.96 -32.52
CA THR A 537 -3.76 27.43 -32.08
C THR A 537 -3.59 27.66 -30.58
N TYR A 538 -3.33 26.59 -29.84
CA TYR A 538 -3.10 26.61 -28.39
C TYR A 538 -1.65 26.22 -28.11
N THR A 539 -1.03 26.89 -27.14
CA THR A 539 0.31 26.51 -26.66
C THR A 539 0.19 25.51 -25.55
N LEU A 540 1.03 24.48 -25.59
CA LEU A 540 1.17 23.50 -24.54
C LEU A 540 2.59 23.53 -23.98
N THR A 541 2.68 23.41 -22.67
CA THR A 541 3.95 23.31 -21.95
C THR A 541 3.97 22.03 -21.16
N ASP A 542 5.08 21.27 -21.24
CA ASP A 542 5.30 20.13 -20.37
C ASP A 542 5.45 20.62 -18.91
N ALA A 543 4.54 20.20 -18.06
CA ALA A 543 4.51 20.63 -16.67
C ALA A 543 5.53 19.90 -15.78
N LEU A 544 6.10 18.77 -16.25
CA LEU A 544 7.04 17.99 -15.46
C LEU A 544 8.38 18.70 -15.30
N TYR A 545 8.91 19.27 -16.41
CA TYR A 545 10.20 19.97 -16.41
C TYR A 545 10.13 21.42 -16.91
N ASN A 546 9.03 21.83 -17.56
CA ASN A 546 8.84 23.14 -18.21
C ASN A 546 9.86 23.42 -19.35
N GLU A 547 10.44 22.38 -19.93
CA GLU A 547 11.49 22.49 -20.95
C GLU A 547 10.94 22.32 -22.36
N LYS A 548 9.88 21.54 -22.53
CA LYS A 548 9.26 21.27 -23.82
C LYS A 548 7.97 22.05 -24.02
N HIS A 549 7.88 22.69 -25.16
CA HIS A 549 6.71 23.42 -25.63
C HIS A 549 6.26 22.86 -26.97
N THR A 550 4.96 22.83 -27.20
CA THR A 550 4.37 22.42 -28.47
C THR A 550 3.07 23.17 -28.71
N THR A 551 2.47 22.95 -29.85
CA THR A 551 1.19 23.58 -30.23
C THR A 551 0.14 22.53 -30.55
N LEU A 552 -1.07 22.78 -30.10
CA LEU A 552 -2.28 22.10 -30.52
C LEU A 552 -2.96 22.99 -31.58
N GLN A 553 -3.08 22.48 -32.77
CA GLN A 553 -3.83 23.11 -33.86
C GLN A 553 -5.22 22.48 -33.93
N ILE A 554 -6.26 23.27 -33.80
CA ILE A 554 -7.64 22.83 -33.95
C ILE A 554 -8.20 23.47 -35.23
N ALA A 555 -8.70 22.64 -36.13
CA ALA A 555 -9.32 23.08 -37.39
C ALA A 555 -10.47 22.12 -37.74
N ASN A 556 -11.64 22.70 -38.04
CA ASN A 556 -12.85 21.94 -38.38
C ASN A 556 -13.19 20.85 -37.31
N GLY A 557 -13.03 21.19 -36.05
CA GLY A 557 -13.30 20.29 -34.92
C GLY A 557 -12.33 19.13 -34.75
N LYS A 558 -11.16 19.17 -35.39
CA LYS A 558 -10.08 18.16 -35.22
C LYS A 558 -8.85 18.81 -34.64
N GLY A 559 -8.34 18.23 -33.57
CA GLY A 559 -7.11 18.67 -32.91
C GLY A 559 -5.91 17.86 -33.36
N ARG A 560 -4.78 18.53 -33.59
CA ARG A 560 -3.49 17.93 -33.94
C ARG A 560 -2.41 18.51 -33.05
N LEU A 561 -1.77 17.65 -32.27
CA LEU A 561 -0.71 17.98 -31.32
C LEU A 561 0.62 17.33 -31.80
N ARG A 562 1.63 18.11 -32.07
CA ARG A 562 2.96 17.57 -32.38
C ARG A 562 3.61 17.02 -31.10
N VAL A 563 3.97 15.73 -31.12
CA VAL A 563 4.68 15.04 -30.04
C VAL A 563 6.07 14.63 -30.54
N ASP A 564 7.09 14.93 -29.75
CA ASP A 564 8.47 14.54 -29.90
C ASP A 564 8.97 14.01 -28.55
N ILE A 565 9.10 12.69 -28.45
CA ILE A 565 9.27 12.00 -27.15
C ILE A 565 10.45 11.03 -27.20
N ALA A 566 11.40 11.25 -26.29
CA ALA A 566 12.61 10.45 -26.15
C ALA A 566 12.33 9.08 -25.49
N PRO A 567 13.28 8.12 -25.54
CA PRO A 567 13.17 6.88 -24.81
C PRO A 567 12.91 7.10 -23.32
N LEU A 568 11.98 6.32 -22.74
CA LEU A 568 11.58 6.36 -21.33
C LEU A 568 11.11 7.73 -20.81
N GLU A 569 10.76 8.63 -21.73
CA GLU A 569 10.22 9.95 -21.37
C GLU A 569 8.70 9.91 -21.18
N SER A 570 8.22 10.79 -20.33
CA SER A 570 6.80 11.15 -20.23
C SER A 570 6.65 12.65 -20.38
N LEU A 571 5.66 13.08 -21.17
CA LEU A 571 5.28 14.47 -21.38
C LEU A 571 3.90 14.69 -20.76
N ILE A 572 3.78 15.71 -19.93
CA ILE A 572 2.54 16.06 -19.23
C ILE A 572 2.17 17.47 -19.65
N PHE A 573 1.50 17.56 -20.78
CA PHE A 573 1.16 18.84 -21.40
C PHE A 573 -0.09 19.45 -20.78
N LYS A 574 0.06 20.65 -20.26
CA LYS A 574 -1.07 21.52 -19.89
C LYS A 574 -1.41 22.42 -21.08
N ILE A 575 -2.70 22.46 -21.44
CA ILE A 575 -3.19 23.35 -22.50
C ILE A 575 -3.32 24.76 -21.90
N SER A 576 -2.65 25.72 -22.51
CA SER A 576 -2.80 27.15 -22.18
C SER A 576 -3.81 27.80 -23.12
N LYS A 577 -4.26 29.02 -22.78
CA LYS A 577 -5.24 29.76 -23.59
C LYS A 577 -4.77 29.97 -25.04
N LEU A 578 -5.77 30.20 -25.92
CA LEU A 578 -5.56 30.57 -27.33
C LEU A 578 -4.43 31.60 -27.47
N VAL A 579 -3.55 31.35 -28.44
CA VAL A 579 -2.59 32.39 -28.87
C VAL A 579 -3.39 33.42 -29.68
N ASP A 580 -3.56 34.61 -29.12
CA ASP A 580 -4.16 35.73 -29.89
C ASP A 580 -3.36 35.94 -31.16
N SER A 581 -4.00 35.78 -32.34
CA SER A 581 -3.43 35.91 -33.67
C SER A 581 -3.11 37.34 -34.04
#